data_890db636271644f2655c1bf4650b2367
#
_entry.id   890db636271644f2655c1bf4650b2367
#
_cell.length_a   1.000
_cell.length_b   1.000
_cell.length_c   1.000
_cell.angle_alpha   90.00
_cell.angle_beta   90.00
_cell.angle_gamma   90.00
#
_symmetry.space_group_name_H-M   'P 1'
#
loop_
_entity.id
_entity.type
_entity.pdbx_description
1 polymer ?
#
loop_
_entity_poly.entity_id
_entity_poly.type
_entity_poly.pdbx_seq_one_letter_code
_entity_poly.pdbx_strand_id
1 'polypeptide(L)'
;MRVKRRSTSDPLQTIPGVGPSIARDLRSLGIRRVAQLRNRNPERLYDRINRLRGVRQDRCLLYVFRCAVYYASTPRPQPRLLRWWSWSDAARRAG
;
A
#
# COMPACT_ATOMS: atom_id res chain seq x y z
N MET A 1 15.53 12.18 23.72
CA MET A 1 15.13 12.13 23.35
C MET A 1 14.69 12.02 22.74
N ARG A 2 14.38 11.87 22.44
CA ARG A 2 13.87 11.81 21.83
C ARG A 2 13.27 11.54 21.13
N VAL A 3 13.12 11.41 20.85
CA VAL A 3 12.59 11.13 20.21
C VAL A 3 11.90 10.94 19.70
N LYS A 4 11.56 10.98 19.88
CA LYS A 4 10.85 10.82 19.42
C LYS A 4 10.26 10.93 18.60
N ARG A 5 10.16 11.18 18.19
CA ARG A 5 9.64 11.56 17.32
C ARG A 5 9.62 10.97 16.24
N ARG A 6 10.05 10.52 16.05
CA ARG A 6 10.16 9.95 15.19
C ARG A 6 9.29 9.07 14.57
N SER A 7 8.53 8.54 14.99
CA SER A 7 7.37 7.85 14.52
C SER A 7 6.81 8.45 13.25
N THR A 8 6.94 9.72 13.11
CA THR A 8 6.49 10.42 11.90
C THR A 8 7.31 10.09 10.68
N SER A 9 8.37 9.33 10.88
CA SER A 9 9.27 9.00 9.77
C SER A 9 9.09 7.56 9.29
N ASP A 10 7.87 7.02 9.42
CA ASP A 10 7.57 5.70 8.88
C ASP A 10 7.70 5.75 7.36
N PRO A 11 8.68 5.07 6.77
CA PRO A 11 8.90 5.15 5.32
C PRO A 11 7.70 4.67 4.50
N LEU A 12 6.86 3.80 5.05
CA LEU A 12 5.68 3.33 4.35
C LEU A 12 4.65 4.44 4.16
N GLN A 13 4.65 5.43 5.03
CA GLN A 13 3.70 6.53 4.93
C GLN A 13 4.11 7.57 3.89
N THR A 14 5.25 7.43 3.26
CA THR A 14 5.59 8.25 2.10
C THR A 14 4.81 7.80 0.86
N ILE A 15 4.27 6.59 0.89
CA ILE A 15 3.49 6.07 -0.23
C ILE A 15 2.15 6.81 -0.26
N PRO A 16 1.75 7.37 -1.42
CA PRO A 16 0.46 8.05 -1.51
C PRO A 16 -0.69 7.10 -1.12
N GLY A 17 -1.56 7.58 -0.25
CA GLY A 17 -2.71 6.83 0.21
C GLY A 17 -2.46 5.92 1.40
N VAL A 18 -1.21 5.80 1.85
CA VAL A 18 -0.86 4.94 2.98
C VAL A 18 -0.74 5.80 4.24
N GLY A 19 -1.71 5.67 5.13
CA GLY A 19 -1.68 6.27 6.45
C GLY A 19 -1.20 5.27 7.48
N PRO A 20 -1.29 5.62 8.78
CA PRO A 20 -0.78 4.74 9.85
C PRO A 20 -1.41 3.36 9.88
N SER A 21 -2.70 3.27 9.60
CA SER A 21 -3.42 2.00 9.64
C SER A 21 -2.93 1.05 8.56
N ILE A 22 -2.82 1.54 7.32
CA ILE A 22 -2.37 0.71 6.20
C ILE A 22 -0.89 0.38 6.33
N ALA A 23 -0.09 1.31 6.85
CA ALA A 23 1.31 1.02 7.12
C ALA A 23 1.44 -0.13 8.13
N ARG A 24 0.56 -0.16 9.12
CA ARG A 24 0.53 -1.26 10.10
C ARG A 24 0.18 -2.58 9.42
N ASP A 25 -0.80 -2.56 8.51
CA ASP A 25 -1.16 -3.75 7.76
C ASP A 25 0.02 -4.28 6.94
N LEU A 26 0.74 -3.39 6.27
CA LEU A 26 1.90 -3.79 5.49
C LEU A 26 2.99 -4.39 6.39
N ARG A 27 3.23 -3.78 7.55
CA ARG A 27 4.21 -4.33 8.48
C ARG A 27 3.80 -5.71 8.99
N SER A 28 2.50 -5.92 9.17
CA SER A 28 1.99 -7.25 9.55
C SER A 28 2.28 -8.30 8.48
N LEU A 29 2.46 -7.88 7.25
CA LEU A 29 2.80 -8.77 6.15
C LEU A 29 4.31 -8.87 5.91
N GLY A 30 5.11 -8.28 6.78
CA GLY A 30 6.56 -8.31 6.65
C GLY A 30 7.15 -7.21 5.79
N ILE A 31 6.32 -6.28 5.35
CA ILE A 31 6.76 -5.16 4.52
C ILE A 31 7.10 -3.98 5.44
N ARG A 32 8.36 -3.61 5.47
CA ARG A 32 8.83 -2.53 6.33
C ARG A 32 9.38 -1.35 5.56
N ARG A 33 9.71 -1.55 4.28
CA ARG A 33 10.29 -0.52 3.43
C ARG A 33 9.61 -0.53 2.08
N VAL A 34 9.60 0.63 1.43
CA VAL A 34 8.99 0.77 0.11
C VAL A 34 9.58 -0.21 -0.89
N ALA A 35 10.90 -0.39 -0.85
CA ALA A 35 11.57 -1.28 -1.80
C ALA A 35 11.05 -2.71 -1.75
N GLN A 36 10.52 -3.13 -0.60
CA GLN A 36 9.98 -4.49 -0.46
C GLN A 36 8.68 -4.70 -1.21
N LEU A 37 8.02 -3.61 -1.62
CA LEU A 37 6.80 -3.68 -2.42
C LEU A 37 7.10 -3.80 -3.91
N ARG A 38 8.35 -3.59 -4.30
CA ARG A 38 8.71 -3.58 -5.72
C ARG A 38 8.37 -4.93 -6.35
N ASN A 39 7.60 -4.88 -7.44
CA ASN A 39 7.20 -6.05 -8.22
C ASN A 39 6.38 -7.09 -7.43
N ARG A 40 5.78 -6.68 -6.31
CA ARG A 40 4.90 -7.56 -5.56
C ARG A 40 3.53 -7.67 -6.21
N ASN A 41 2.83 -8.74 -5.92
CA ASN A 41 1.46 -8.95 -6.40
C ASN A 41 0.49 -8.38 -5.36
N PRO A 42 -0.20 -7.27 -5.64
CA PRO A 42 -1.07 -6.65 -4.64
C PRO A 42 -2.26 -7.53 -4.25
N GLU A 43 -2.77 -8.36 -5.17
CA GLU A 43 -3.86 -9.27 -4.84
C GLU A 43 -3.43 -10.31 -3.81
N ARG A 44 -2.20 -10.79 -3.90
CA ARG A 44 -1.67 -11.73 -2.90
C ARG A 44 -1.49 -11.07 -1.55
N LEU A 45 -1.05 -9.82 -1.53
CA LEU A 45 -0.94 -9.08 -0.29
C LEU A 45 -2.30 -8.91 0.37
N TYR A 46 -3.31 -8.60 -0.44
CA TYR A 46 -4.67 -8.43 0.04
C TYR A 46 -5.21 -9.76 0.60
N ASP A 47 -5.00 -10.87 -0.11
CA ASP A 47 -5.44 -12.18 0.38
C ASP A 47 -4.76 -12.53 1.70
N ARG A 48 -3.48 -12.22 1.83
CA ARG A 48 -2.74 -12.52 3.04
C ARG A 48 -3.25 -11.73 4.23
N ILE A 49 -3.53 -10.43 4.04
CA ILE A 49 -4.04 -9.62 5.15
C ILE A 49 -5.44 -10.07 5.56
N ASN A 50 -6.27 -10.46 4.60
CA ASN A 50 -7.59 -11.01 4.90
C ASN A 50 -7.48 -12.27 5.74
N ARG A 51 -6.58 -13.17 5.40
CA ARG A 51 -6.36 -14.39 6.19
C ARG A 51 -5.82 -14.08 7.57
N LEU A 52 -4.89 -13.13 7.65
CA LEU A 52 -4.28 -12.77 8.91
C LEU A 52 -5.29 -12.16 9.87
N ARG A 53 -6.20 -11.34 9.36
CA ARG A 53 -7.23 -10.70 10.17
C ARG A 53 -8.43 -11.61 10.44
N GLY A 54 -8.58 -12.68 9.64
CA GLY A 54 -9.71 -13.58 9.76
C GLY A 54 -11.01 -13.02 9.25
N VAL A 55 -10.96 -11.90 8.51
CA VAL A 55 -12.14 -11.25 7.96
C VAL A 55 -11.74 -10.48 6.70
N ARG A 56 -12.64 -10.43 5.73
CA ARG A 56 -12.37 -9.71 4.48
C ARG A 56 -12.31 -8.22 4.73
N GLN A 57 -11.19 -7.63 4.35
CA GLN A 57 -11.00 -6.20 4.46
C GLN A 57 -11.73 -5.47 3.33
N ASP A 58 -11.96 -4.16 3.51
CA ASP A 58 -12.55 -3.33 2.48
C ASP A 58 -11.73 -3.44 1.20
N ARG A 59 -12.43 -3.50 0.07
CA ARG A 59 -11.78 -3.61 -1.24
C ARG A 59 -10.87 -2.42 -1.54
N CYS A 60 -11.13 -1.27 -0.94
CA CYS A 60 -10.26 -0.09 -1.07
C CYS A 60 -8.84 -0.37 -0.62
N LEU A 61 -8.66 -1.28 0.33
CA LEU A 61 -7.32 -1.66 0.77
C LEU A 61 -6.53 -2.28 -0.38
N LEU A 62 -7.19 -3.13 -1.18
CA LEU A 62 -6.55 -3.71 -2.36
C LEU A 62 -6.14 -2.61 -3.34
N TYR A 63 -7.00 -1.60 -3.52
CA TYR A 63 -6.70 -0.51 -4.44
C TYR A 63 -5.48 0.27 -3.96
N VAL A 64 -5.37 0.50 -2.66
CA VAL A 64 -4.19 1.15 -2.10
C VAL A 64 -2.95 0.27 -2.29
N PHE A 65 -3.08 -1.04 -2.12
CA PHE A 65 -1.96 -1.96 -2.36
C PHE A 65 -1.50 -1.91 -3.81
N ARG A 66 -2.45 -1.86 -4.76
CA ARG A 66 -2.10 -1.73 -6.18
C ARG A 66 -1.31 -0.45 -6.44
N CYS A 67 -1.79 0.65 -5.87
CA CYS A 67 -1.13 1.94 -6.00
C CYS A 67 0.27 1.90 -5.35
N ALA A 68 0.38 1.27 -4.19
CA ALA A 68 1.65 1.19 -3.48
C ALA A 68 2.69 0.38 -4.25
N VAL A 69 2.28 -0.74 -4.84
CA VAL A 69 3.19 -1.55 -5.66
C VAL A 69 3.63 -0.77 -6.89
N TYR A 70 2.70 -0.07 -7.53
CA TYR A 70 3.04 0.78 -8.67
C TYR A 70 4.08 1.84 -8.28
N TYR A 71 3.84 2.51 -7.16
CA TYR A 71 4.73 3.55 -6.67
C TYR A 71 6.14 2.99 -6.42
N ALA A 72 6.20 1.83 -5.77
CA ALA A 72 7.49 1.21 -5.44
C ALA A 72 8.24 0.69 -6.66
N SER A 73 7.49 0.32 -7.70
CA SER A 73 8.05 -0.34 -8.88
C SER A 73 8.37 0.62 -10.01
N THR A 74 8.00 1.89 -9.90
CA THR A 74 8.09 2.85 -11.00
C THR A 74 8.98 4.01 -10.61
N PRO A 75 10.15 4.18 -11.26
CA PRO A 75 11.07 5.28 -10.90
C PRO A 75 10.47 6.67 -11.07
N ARG A 76 9.60 6.84 -12.08
CA ARG A 76 8.97 8.13 -12.35
C ARG A 76 7.46 7.95 -12.46
N PRO A 77 6.79 7.78 -11.33
CA PRO A 77 5.36 7.49 -11.37
C PRO A 77 4.54 8.66 -11.90
N GLN A 78 3.50 8.34 -12.64
CA GLN A 78 2.56 9.35 -13.13
C GLN A 78 1.67 9.79 -11.97
N PRO A 79 1.50 11.11 -11.76
CA PRO A 79 0.70 11.59 -10.62
C PRO A 79 -0.71 11.04 -10.56
N ARG A 80 -1.39 10.90 -11.70
CA ARG A 80 -2.76 10.38 -11.70
C ARG A 80 -2.83 8.93 -11.24
N LEU A 81 -1.75 8.18 -11.40
CA LEU A 81 -1.68 6.78 -10.96
C LEU A 81 -1.20 6.64 -9.52
N LEU A 82 -0.94 7.76 -8.84
CA LEU A 82 -0.66 7.76 -7.41
C LEU A 82 -1.92 8.01 -6.60
N ARG A 83 -3.06 8.09 -7.25
CA ARG A 83 -4.36 8.16 -6.59
C ARG A 83 -4.87 6.74 -6.47
N TRP A 84 -5.10 6.27 -5.24
CA TRP A 84 -5.48 4.87 -5.05
C TRP A 84 -6.78 4.52 -5.80
N TRP A 85 -7.69 5.47 -5.98
CA TRP A 85 -8.96 5.20 -6.66
C TRP A 85 -8.77 5.00 -8.17
N SER A 86 -7.63 5.38 -8.73
CA SER A 86 -7.31 5.05 -10.12
C SER A 86 -7.10 3.55 -10.30
N TRP A 87 -6.94 2.82 -9.19
CA TRP A 87 -6.67 1.39 -9.21
C TRP A 87 -7.88 0.55 -8.82
N SER A 88 -9.06 1.17 -8.72
CA SER A 88 -10.30 0.43 -8.46
C SER A 88 -10.57 -0.55 -9.59
N ASP A 89 -11.38 -1.57 -9.28
CA ASP A 89 -11.76 -2.55 -10.30
C ASP A 89 -12.47 -1.87 -11.48
N ALA A 90 -13.34 -0.91 -11.17
CA ALA A 90 -14.07 -0.18 -12.19
C ALA A 90 -13.12 0.63 -13.09
N ALA A 91 -12.15 1.31 -12.47
CA ALA A 91 -11.19 2.12 -13.23
C ALA A 91 -10.34 1.25 -14.14
N ARG A 92 -9.93 0.07 -13.65
CA ARG A 92 -9.11 -0.85 -14.44
C ARG A 92 -9.89 -1.43 -15.62
N ARG A 93 -11.17 -1.69 -15.43
CA ARG A 93 -12.01 -2.18 -16.53
C ARG A 93 -12.25 -1.12 -17.59
N ALA A 94 -12.33 0.14 -17.17
CA ALA A 94 -12.55 1.25 -18.09
C ALA A 94 -11.32 1.59 -18.92
N GLY A 95 -10.17 1.35 -18.32
CA GLY A 95 -8.92 1.70 -18.95
C GLY A 95 -8.23 0.53 -19.54
#